data_cf4525e924bb0b7fb6ace57cf472a822
#
_entry.id   cf4525e924bb0b7fb6ace57cf472a822
#
_cell.length_a   1.000
_cell.length_b   1.000
_cell.length_c   1.000
_cell.angle_alpha   90.00
_cell.angle_beta   90.00
_cell.angle_gamma   90.00
#
_symmetry.space_group_name_H-M   'P 1'
#
loop_
_entity.id
_entity.type
_entity.pdbx_description
1 polymer ?
#
loop_
_entity_poly.entity_id
_entity_poly.type
_entity_poly.pdbx_seq_one_letter_code
_entity_poly.pdbx_strand_id
1 'polypeptide(L)'
;MHSRVIAHNEVMSLVRERTVLLLLVLFLFMTFLSAYIGWSSHHTIQQIYLASVEQLQIQGKEVPRAPFADTTPLSLLKNMIIYIVLIGSLLAITIGHDAGMRERKAGVVKILFSRPISKTEFLTGKIAGLTIVLGMTMLLAAGVSTVSSAMLANITSHEVIMLLVFYGFSLLYLLGFALLGLSFSLVEENDAMALLIPVIIWLSLAFVLPEFTSALYPTGSLNPTTSQMAISQGTILQAISDAVKPFSIAEHYKEMGSYLLEVQGSKLSLGEILHLQALNLAAVVSWLLICLLGCFAAMRRFDTASGDLHA
;
A
#
# COMPACT_ATOMS: atom_id res chain seq x y z
N MET A 1 -2.56 19.16 -24.28
CA MET A 1 -3.17 20.23 -23.46
C MET A 1 -4.40 19.71 -22.70
N HIS A 2 -5.24 18.90 -23.33
CA HIS A 2 -6.47 18.36 -22.73
C HIS A 2 -6.26 17.44 -21.52
N SER A 3 -5.24 16.58 -21.49
CA SER A 3 -4.96 15.68 -20.35
C SER A 3 -4.68 16.40 -19.03
N ARG A 4 -4.04 17.58 -19.07
CA ARG A 4 -3.80 18.40 -17.86
C ARG A 4 -5.10 18.95 -17.27
N VAL A 5 -6.03 19.40 -18.12
CA VAL A 5 -7.34 19.90 -17.67
C VAL A 5 -8.15 18.76 -17.06
N ILE A 6 -8.12 17.57 -17.68
CA ILE A 6 -8.79 16.38 -17.15
C ILE A 6 -8.19 15.99 -15.79
N ALA A 7 -6.86 15.94 -15.66
CA ALA A 7 -6.21 15.64 -14.39
C ALA A 7 -6.57 16.64 -13.28
N HIS A 8 -6.57 17.94 -13.60
CA HIS A 8 -6.96 18.98 -12.64
C HIS A 8 -8.41 18.82 -12.17
N ASN A 9 -9.34 18.61 -13.10
CA ASN A 9 -10.75 18.39 -12.77
C ASN A 9 -10.93 17.10 -11.95
N GLU A 10 -10.16 16.05 -12.24
CA GLU A 10 -10.20 14.79 -11.49
C GLU A 10 -9.77 15.02 -10.04
N VAL A 11 -8.64 15.71 -9.81
CA VAL A 11 -8.16 16.05 -8.46
C VAL A 11 -9.20 16.85 -7.68
N MET A 12 -9.75 17.93 -8.29
CA MET A 12 -10.75 18.78 -7.63
C MET A 12 -12.02 18.02 -7.29
N SER A 13 -12.39 17.06 -8.10
CA SER A 13 -13.59 16.24 -7.93
C SER A 13 -13.38 15.20 -6.82
N LEU A 14 -12.26 14.48 -6.84
CA LEU A 14 -11.93 13.45 -5.83
C LEU A 14 -11.76 14.07 -4.43
N VAL A 15 -11.12 15.22 -4.32
CA VAL A 15 -10.95 15.92 -3.03
C VAL A 15 -12.28 16.39 -2.43
N ARG A 16 -13.32 16.58 -3.26
CA ARG A 16 -14.67 16.97 -2.79
C ARG A 16 -15.55 15.77 -2.45
N GLU A 17 -15.14 14.56 -2.80
CA GLU A 17 -15.92 13.34 -2.54
C GLU A 17 -15.85 13.01 -1.05
N ARG A 18 -17.03 12.92 -0.40
CA ARG A 18 -17.12 12.66 1.06
C ARG A 18 -16.50 11.33 1.45
N THR A 19 -16.69 10.30 0.63
CA THR A 19 -16.16 8.95 0.85
C THR A 19 -14.63 8.97 0.83
N VAL A 20 -14.04 9.65 -0.16
CA VAL A 20 -12.59 9.81 -0.28
C VAL A 20 -12.02 10.57 0.92
N LEU A 21 -12.67 11.68 1.34
CA LEU A 21 -12.24 12.44 2.51
C LEU A 21 -12.30 11.60 3.79
N LEU A 22 -13.38 10.83 3.99
CA LEU A 22 -13.53 9.98 5.17
C LEU A 22 -12.43 8.92 5.22
N LEU A 23 -12.17 8.24 4.11
CA LEU A 23 -11.13 7.22 4.03
C LEU A 23 -9.73 7.83 4.18
N LEU A 24 -9.49 9.04 3.66
CA LEU A 24 -8.24 9.77 3.83
C LEU A 24 -8.01 10.11 5.32
N VAL A 25 -9.03 10.65 5.99
CA VAL A 25 -8.95 10.94 7.43
C VAL A 25 -8.69 9.68 8.24
N LEU A 26 -9.39 8.58 7.93
CA LEU A 26 -9.17 7.28 8.55
C LEU A 26 -7.72 6.82 8.34
N PHE A 27 -7.20 6.92 7.11
CA PHE A 27 -5.84 6.51 6.78
C PHE A 27 -4.79 7.34 7.54
N LEU A 28 -4.95 8.66 7.59
CA LEU A 28 -4.05 9.54 8.35
C LEU A 28 -4.12 9.28 9.86
N PHE A 29 -5.33 9.01 10.38
CA PHE A 29 -5.50 8.61 11.78
C PHE A 29 -4.78 7.29 12.09
N MET A 30 -4.88 6.29 11.20
CA MET A 30 -4.15 5.02 11.33
C MET A 30 -2.63 5.22 11.25
N THR A 31 -2.17 6.18 10.44
CA THR A 31 -0.75 6.56 10.38
C THR A 31 -0.25 7.06 11.73
N PHE A 32 -0.98 7.98 12.34
CA PHE A 32 -0.67 8.47 13.69
C PHE A 32 -0.74 7.36 14.73
N LEU A 33 -1.78 6.54 14.69
CA LEU A 33 -1.96 5.40 15.60
C LEU A 33 -0.82 4.39 15.48
N SER A 34 -0.31 4.13 14.28
CA SER A 34 0.86 3.27 14.05
C SER A 34 2.07 3.75 14.84
N ALA A 35 2.41 5.04 14.74
CA ALA A 35 3.52 5.63 15.47
C ALA A 35 3.31 5.55 16.99
N TYR A 36 2.09 5.86 17.46
CA TYR A 36 1.76 5.79 18.88
C TYR A 36 1.85 4.36 19.44
N ILE A 37 1.29 3.37 18.74
CA ILE A 37 1.37 1.96 19.17
C ILE A 37 2.82 1.48 19.18
N GLY A 38 3.60 1.83 18.16
CA GLY A 38 5.02 1.49 18.06
C GLY A 38 5.79 2.07 19.26
N TRP A 39 5.60 3.34 19.55
CA TRP A 39 6.23 4.01 20.68
C TRP A 39 5.81 3.40 22.04
N SER A 40 4.50 3.19 22.25
CA SER A 40 3.98 2.60 23.49
C SER A 40 4.54 1.20 23.73
N SER A 41 4.59 0.38 22.70
CA SER A 41 5.19 -0.97 22.77
C SER A 41 6.68 -0.91 23.11
N HIS A 42 7.43 -0.02 22.44
CA HIS A 42 8.85 0.18 22.71
C HIS A 42 9.09 0.61 24.16
N HIS A 43 8.33 1.59 24.64
CA HIS A 43 8.45 2.09 26.02
C HIS A 43 8.15 1.00 27.05
N THR A 44 7.08 0.23 26.84
CA THR A 44 6.70 -0.88 27.73
C THR A 44 7.78 -1.96 27.80
N ILE A 45 8.30 -2.39 26.66
CA ILE A 45 9.34 -3.43 26.61
C ILE A 45 10.64 -2.92 27.26
N GLN A 46 10.97 -1.64 27.06
CA GLN A 46 12.14 -1.04 27.69
C GLN A 46 12.00 -1.01 29.24
N GLN A 47 10.83 -0.68 29.75
CA GLN A 47 10.56 -0.73 31.21
C GLN A 47 10.69 -2.15 31.77
N ILE A 48 10.11 -3.16 31.07
CA ILE A 48 10.23 -4.56 31.49
C ILE A 48 11.69 -5.01 31.48
N TYR A 49 12.45 -4.62 30.46
CA TYR A 49 13.88 -4.93 30.36
C TYR A 49 14.65 -4.31 31.53
N LEU A 50 14.47 -3.03 31.84
CA LEU A 50 15.16 -2.37 32.98
C LEU A 50 14.85 -3.03 34.31
N ALA A 51 13.59 -3.39 34.54
CA ALA A 51 13.21 -4.13 35.74
C ALA A 51 13.85 -5.52 35.81
N SER A 52 13.96 -6.21 34.69
CA SER A 52 14.63 -7.52 34.62
C SER A 52 16.15 -7.42 34.82
N VAL A 53 16.78 -6.36 34.29
CA VAL A 53 18.22 -6.08 34.50
C VAL A 53 18.53 -5.89 35.98
N GLU A 54 17.73 -5.11 36.71
CA GLU A 54 17.89 -4.88 38.14
C GLU A 54 17.84 -6.20 38.94
N GLN A 55 16.87 -7.07 38.64
CA GLN A 55 16.78 -8.40 39.24
C GLN A 55 17.95 -9.31 38.93
N LEU A 56 18.44 -9.31 37.69
CA LEU A 56 19.58 -10.14 37.28
C LEU A 56 20.88 -9.67 37.92
N GLN A 57 21.08 -8.35 38.07
CA GLN A 57 22.23 -7.78 38.77
C GLN A 57 22.26 -8.18 40.22
N ILE A 58 21.10 -8.15 40.91
CA ILE A 58 21.00 -8.61 42.30
C ILE A 58 21.34 -10.10 42.45
N GLN A 59 21.02 -10.91 41.41
CA GLN A 59 21.32 -12.33 41.38
C GLN A 59 22.75 -12.66 40.89
N GLY A 60 23.55 -11.67 40.50
CA GLY A 60 24.90 -11.86 39.99
C GLY A 60 24.95 -12.57 38.63
N LYS A 61 23.86 -12.51 37.85
CA LYS A 61 23.78 -13.12 36.50
C LYS A 61 24.12 -12.11 35.40
N GLU A 62 24.59 -12.62 34.28
CA GLU A 62 24.85 -11.79 33.10
C GLU A 62 23.57 -11.12 32.59
N VAL A 63 23.71 -9.83 32.27
CA VAL A 63 22.61 -9.03 31.74
C VAL A 63 22.50 -9.25 30.21
N PRO A 64 21.36 -9.68 29.70
CA PRO A 64 21.16 -9.83 28.24
C PRO A 64 21.24 -8.47 27.54
N ARG A 65 21.55 -8.45 26.25
CA ARG A 65 21.52 -7.22 25.44
C ARG A 65 20.13 -6.59 25.47
N ALA A 66 20.08 -5.26 25.44
CA ALA A 66 18.82 -4.53 25.34
C ALA A 66 18.04 -4.95 24.09
N PRO A 67 16.73 -5.24 24.19
CA PRO A 67 15.92 -5.73 23.06
C PRO A 67 15.90 -4.81 21.85
N PHE A 68 16.17 -3.52 22.07
CA PHE A 68 16.11 -2.47 21.05
C PHE A 68 17.44 -1.74 20.82
N ALA A 69 18.57 -2.33 21.25
CA ALA A 69 19.90 -1.73 21.07
C ALA A 69 20.22 -1.43 19.59
N ASP A 70 19.66 -2.24 18.69
CA ASP A 70 19.90 -2.19 17.24
C ASP A 70 18.68 -1.73 16.42
N THR A 71 17.59 -1.28 17.09
CA THR A 71 16.37 -0.83 16.36
C THR A 71 16.43 0.68 16.06
N THR A 72 15.92 1.03 14.86
CA THR A 72 15.82 2.42 14.43
C THR A 72 14.45 3.03 14.79
N PRO A 73 14.35 4.37 14.85
CA PRO A 73 13.07 5.06 15.03
C PRO A 73 12.01 4.68 13.98
N LEU A 74 12.40 4.31 12.75
CA LEU A 74 11.47 3.89 11.70
C LEU A 74 10.75 2.58 12.04
N SER A 75 11.33 1.72 12.86
CA SER A 75 10.69 0.49 13.30
C SER A 75 9.39 0.73 14.11
N LEU A 76 9.23 1.93 14.69
CA LEU A 76 7.97 2.35 15.34
C LEU A 76 6.80 2.40 14.35
N LEU A 77 7.09 2.61 13.06
CA LEU A 77 6.10 2.71 11.99
C LEU A 77 5.77 1.38 11.33
N LYS A 78 6.27 0.26 11.87
CA LYS A 78 6.09 -1.09 11.29
C LYS A 78 4.63 -1.43 10.92
N ASN A 79 3.67 -0.98 11.74
CA ASN A 79 2.25 -1.24 11.51
C ASN A 79 1.72 -0.53 10.26
N MET A 80 2.42 0.51 9.76
CA MET A 80 2.05 1.19 8.51
C MET A 80 2.06 0.26 7.32
N ILE A 81 2.96 -0.73 7.30
CA ILE A 81 3.02 -1.74 6.24
C ILE A 81 1.66 -2.43 6.10
N ILE A 82 1.07 -2.86 7.22
CA ILE A 82 -0.22 -3.55 7.24
C ILE A 82 -1.36 -2.57 6.91
N TYR A 83 -1.34 -1.35 7.45
CA TYR A 83 -2.39 -0.36 7.20
C TYR A 83 -2.45 0.08 5.74
N ILE A 84 -1.30 0.16 5.05
CA ILE A 84 -1.26 0.44 3.61
C ILE A 84 -1.82 -0.75 2.83
N VAL A 85 -1.47 -1.99 3.18
CA VAL A 85 -2.01 -3.18 2.52
C VAL A 85 -3.52 -3.30 2.68
N LEU A 86 -4.07 -2.96 3.85
CA LEU A 86 -5.49 -3.11 4.14
C LEU A 86 -6.28 -1.85 3.76
N ILE A 87 -6.06 -0.78 4.48
CA ILE A 87 -6.87 0.45 4.38
C ILE A 87 -6.46 1.26 3.17
N GLY A 88 -5.14 1.36 2.91
CA GLY A 88 -4.60 2.08 1.76
C GLY A 88 -5.09 1.50 0.43
N SER A 89 -5.09 0.17 0.28
CA SER A 89 -5.57 -0.48 -0.94
C SER A 89 -7.08 -0.30 -1.15
N LEU A 90 -7.90 -0.37 -0.09
CA LEU A 90 -9.32 -0.08 -0.17
C LEU A 90 -9.59 1.38 -0.57
N LEU A 91 -8.85 2.33 0.02
CA LEU A 91 -8.90 3.73 -0.37
C LEU A 91 -8.56 3.89 -1.85
N ALA A 92 -7.48 3.25 -2.31
CA ALA A 92 -7.04 3.31 -3.70
C ALA A 92 -8.09 2.74 -4.67
N ILE A 93 -8.68 1.57 -4.37
CA ILE A 93 -9.76 0.96 -5.17
C ILE A 93 -10.95 1.92 -5.25
N THR A 94 -11.38 2.48 -4.11
CA THR A 94 -12.53 3.39 -4.05
C THR A 94 -12.28 4.65 -4.89
N ILE A 95 -11.10 5.26 -4.76
CA ILE A 95 -10.71 6.44 -5.55
C ILE A 95 -10.72 6.10 -7.05
N GLY A 96 -10.17 4.94 -7.44
CA GLY A 96 -10.17 4.48 -8.83
C GLY A 96 -11.57 4.21 -9.38
N HIS A 97 -12.40 3.54 -8.59
CA HIS A 97 -13.80 3.29 -8.92
C HIS A 97 -14.60 4.59 -9.10
N ASP A 98 -14.52 5.51 -8.15
CA ASP A 98 -15.26 6.78 -8.23
C ASP A 98 -14.81 7.62 -9.43
N ALA A 99 -13.53 7.58 -9.77
CA ALA A 99 -13.00 8.23 -10.96
C ALA A 99 -13.63 7.70 -12.25
N GLY A 100 -13.88 6.39 -12.36
CA GLY A 100 -14.52 5.79 -13.54
C GLY A 100 -16.03 5.98 -13.59
N MET A 101 -16.71 5.73 -12.46
CA MET A 101 -18.17 5.78 -12.39
C MET A 101 -18.76 7.18 -12.55
N ARG A 102 -18.03 8.21 -12.15
CA ARG A 102 -18.47 9.60 -12.26
C ARG A 102 -18.86 10.00 -13.67
N GLU A 103 -18.08 9.59 -14.65
CA GLU A 103 -18.32 9.89 -16.05
C GLU A 103 -19.56 9.16 -16.57
N ARG A 104 -19.79 7.94 -16.11
CA ARG A 104 -20.95 7.15 -16.51
C ARG A 104 -22.27 7.74 -15.98
N LYS A 105 -22.31 8.05 -14.67
CA LYS A 105 -23.51 8.57 -14.00
C LYS A 105 -23.99 9.91 -14.57
N ALA A 106 -23.11 10.75 -15.03
CA ALA A 106 -23.43 12.10 -15.50
C ALA A 106 -23.84 12.17 -16.98
N GLY A 107 -23.80 11.05 -17.73
CA GLY A 107 -24.04 11.09 -19.19
C GLY A 107 -22.98 11.96 -19.93
N VAL A 108 -21.95 12.36 -19.22
CA VAL A 108 -20.86 13.25 -19.68
C VAL A 108 -20.08 12.60 -20.82
N VAL A 109 -20.05 11.26 -20.86
CA VAL A 109 -19.39 10.49 -21.91
C VAL A 109 -19.79 10.97 -23.32
N LYS A 110 -21.10 11.16 -23.58
CA LYS A 110 -21.58 11.62 -24.89
C LYS A 110 -21.10 13.03 -25.23
N ILE A 111 -21.05 13.91 -24.21
CA ILE A 111 -20.59 15.31 -24.35
C ILE A 111 -19.06 15.36 -24.48
N LEU A 112 -18.34 14.49 -23.76
CA LEU A 112 -16.89 14.45 -23.77
C LEU A 112 -16.34 13.99 -25.15
N PHE A 113 -16.93 12.93 -25.70
CA PHE A 113 -16.54 12.40 -27.02
C PHE A 113 -17.16 13.14 -28.22
N SER A 114 -18.04 14.12 -28.00
CA SER A 114 -18.42 15.09 -29.02
C SER A 114 -17.30 16.11 -29.31
N ARG A 115 -16.29 16.20 -28.43
CA ARG A 115 -15.10 17.02 -28.64
C ARG A 115 -13.96 16.14 -29.22
N PRO A 116 -12.98 16.70 -29.96
CA PRO A 116 -11.88 15.94 -30.51
C PRO A 116 -10.83 15.58 -29.42
N ILE A 117 -11.26 14.81 -28.40
CA ILE A 117 -10.40 14.28 -27.34
C ILE A 117 -10.14 12.82 -27.63
N SER A 118 -8.86 12.43 -27.73
CA SER A 118 -8.49 11.03 -27.89
C SER A 118 -8.71 10.24 -26.60
N LYS A 119 -9.09 8.97 -26.73
CA LYS A 119 -9.26 8.05 -25.58
C LYS A 119 -8.00 7.94 -24.73
N THR A 120 -6.84 7.98 -25.36
CA THR A 120 -5.55 7.96 -24.68
C THR A 120 -5.31 9.23 -23.86
N GLU A 121 -5.66 10.42 -24.38
CA GLU A 121 -5.57 11.67 -23.61
C GLU A 121 -6.52 11.68 -22.41
N PHE A 122 -7.71 11.13 -22.59
CA PHE A 122 -8.68 10.99 -21.51
C PHE A 122 -8.15 10.07 -20.40
N LEU A 123 -7.72 8.85 -20.76
CA LEU A 123 -7.23 7.87 -19.80
C LEU A 123 -5.95 8.35 -19.09
N THR A 124 -5.00 8.92 -19.84
CA THR A 124 -3.77 9.48 -19.24
C THR A 124 -4.06 10.63 -18.31
N GLY A 125 -5.05 11.48 -18.60
CA GLY A 125 -5.51 12.54 -17.71
C GLY A 125 -6.08 11.98 -16.40
N LYS A 126 -6.90 10.93 -16.45
CA LYS A 126 -7.44 10.26 -15.26
C LYS A 126 -6.35 9.61 -14.42
N ILE A 127 -5.46 8.84 -15.05
CA ILE A 127 -4.33 8.21 -14.36
C ILE A 127 -3.45 9.27 -13.67
N ALA A 128 -3.17 10.39 -14.33
CA ALA A 128 -2.43 11.50 -13.74
C ALA A 128 -3.15 12.11 -12.53
N GLY A 129 -4.48 12.29 -12.62
CA GLY A 129 -5.31 12.76 -11.50
C GLY A 129 -5.26 11.83 -10.31
N LEU A 130 -5.44 10.52 -10.53
CA LEU A 130 -5.33 9.48 -9.49
C LEU A 130 -3.94 9.48 -8.85
N THR A 131 -2.88 9.54 -9.66
CA THR A 131 -1.49 9.59 -9.18
C THR A 131 -1.25 10.80 -8.29
N ILE A 132 -1.78 11.97 -8.65
CA ILE A 132 -1.65 13.19 -7.86
C ILE A 132 -2.39 13.05 -6.52
N VAL A 133 -3.63 12.56 -6.50
CA VAL A 133 -4.42 12.40 -5.27
C VAL A 133 -3.77 11.40 -4.33
N LEU A 134 -3.39 10.21 -4.82
CA LEU A 134 -2.68 9.22 -4.03
C LEU A 134 -1.30 9.71 -3.59
N GLY A 135 -0.57 10.41 -4.47
CA GLY A 135 0.72 11.04 -4.13
C GLY A 135 0.60 12.06 -3.01
N MET A 136 -0.42 12.93 -3.05
CA MET A 136 -0.70 13.87 -1.96
C MET A 136 -1.03 13.13 -0.66
N THR A 137 -1.83 12.06 -0.72
CA THR A 137 -2.15 11.22 0.44
C THR A 137 -0.88 10.61 1.04
N MET A 138 0.00 10.05 0.23
CA MET A 138 1.28 9.48 0.68
C MET A 138 2.22 10.53 1.25
N LEU A 139 2.28 11.71 0.66
CA LEU A 139 3.07 12.82 1.19
C LEU A 139 2.56 13.32 2.54
N LEU A 140 1.23 13.42 2.71
CA LEU A 140 0.63 13.76 4.00
C LEU A 140 0.94 12.68 5.05
N ALA A 141 0.82 11.40 4.70
CA ALA A 141 1.17 10.31 5.59
C ALA A 141 2.66 10.31 5.95
N ALA A 142 3.55 10.58 4.98
CA ALA A 142 4.98 10.75 5.24
C ALA A 142 5.25 11.91 6.20
N GLY A 143 4.56 13.04 6.03
CA GLY A 143 4.65 14.19 6.93
C GLY A 143 4.21 13.84 8.36
N VAL A 144 3.05 13.20 8.51
CA VAL A 144 2.55 12.74 9.83
C VAL A 144 3.54 11.75 10.46
N SER A 145 4.04 10.79 9.69
CA SER A 145 5.02 9.80 10.19
C SER A 145 6.33 10.44 10.62
N THR A 146 6.85 11.39 9.82
CA THR A 146 8.09 12.12 10.14
C THR A 146 7.93 12.92 11.43
N VAL A 147 6.83 13.68 11.56
CA VAL A 147 6.55 14.48 12.75
C VAL A 147 6.38 13.57 13.98
N SER A 148 5.59 12.50 13.86
CA SER A 148 5.37 11.56 14.96
C SER A 148 6.68 10.90 15.41
N SER A 149 7.50 10.45 14.45
CA SER A 149 8.80 9.83 14.77
C SER A 149 9.78 10.83 15.38
N ALA A 150 9.80 12.09 14.91
CA ALA A 150 10.63 13.15 15.49
C ALA A 150 10.21 13.53 16.92
N MET A 151 8.91 13.45 17.25
CA MET A 151 8.40 13.71 18.60
C MET A 151 8.70 12.57 19.57
N LEU A 152 8.76 11.34 19.09
CA LEU A 152 8.87 10.13 19.91
C LEU A 152 10.31 9.60 20.00
N ALA A 153 11.14 9.90 19.01
CA ALA A 153 12.55 9.49 18.92
C ALA A 153 13.34 10.46 18.07
N ASN A 154 14.68 10.46 18.22
CA ASN A 154 15.55 11.27 17.38
C ASN A 154 15.63 10.65 15.97
N ILE A 155 15.10 11.33 14.96
CA ILE A 155 15.15 10.89 13.57
C ILE A 155 16.32 11.57 12.83
N THR A 156 17.06 10.80 12.05
CA THR A 156 18.17 11.29 11.23
C THR A 156 17.73 11.61 9.80
N SER A 157 18.52 12.42 9.07
CA SER A 157 18.23 12.73 7.66
C SER A 157 18.18 11.46 6.78
N HIS A 158 18.99 10.44 7.10
CA HIS A 158 18.97 9.15 6.40
C HIS A 158 17.61 8.46 6.57
N GLU A 159 17.08 8.41 7.79
CA GLU A 159 15.78 7.80 8.09
C GLU A 159 14.62 8.52 7.41
N VAL A 160 14.70 9.85 7.28
CA VAL A 160 13.71 10.63 6.52
C VAL A 160 13.73 10.22 5.03
N ILE A 161 14.91 10.03 4.44
CA ILE A 161 15.02 9.56 3.05
C ILE A 161 14.43 8.15 2.90
N MET A 162 14.74 7.23 3.81
CA MET A 162 14.17 5.87 3.81
C MET A 162 12.65 5.89 3.93
N LEU A 163 12.13 6.77 4.76
CA LEU A 163 10.68 6.95 4.93
C LEU A 163 10.03 7.49 3.64
N LEU A 164 10.64 8.46 2.97
CA LEU A 164 10.15 8.97 1.69
C LEU A 164 10.17 7.90 0.60
N VAL A 165 11.22 7.07 0.55
CA VAL A 165 11.31 5.93 -0.37
C VAL A 165 10.22 4.90 -0.07
N PHE A 166 9.97 4.60 1.22
CA PHE A 166 8.88 3.72 1.64
C PHE A 166 7.52 4.22 1.15
N TYR A 167 7.20 5.50 1.32
CA TYR A 167 5.93 6.07 0.84
C TYR A 167 5.88 6.17 -0.69
N GLY A 168 7.01 6.41 -1.35
CA GLY A 168 7.12 6.34 -2.81
C GLY A 168 6.85 4.93 -3.35
N PHE A 169 7.41 3.91 -2.72
CA PHE A 169 7.14 2.51 -3.04
C PHE A 169 5.68 2.11 -2.75
N SER A 170 5.13 2.61 -1.64
CA SER A 170 3.71 2.44 -1.29
C SER A 170 2.79 3.07 -2.33
N LEU A 171 3.15 4.22 -2.90
CA LEU A 171 2.40 4.84 -3.98
C LEU A 171 2.32 3.94 -5.21
N LEU A 172 3.42 3.28 -5.62
CA LEU A 172 3.41 2.33 -6.75
C LEU A 172 2.47 1.16 -6.49
N TYR A 173 2.51 0.61 -5.28
CA TYR A 173 1.62 -0.47 -4.86
C TYR A 173 0.15 -0.06 -4.90
N LEU A 174 -0.20 1.07 -4.30
CA LEU A 174 -1.58 1.58 -4.23
C LEU A 174 -2.10 2.03 -5.59
N LEU A 175 -1.24 2.59 -6.45
CA LEU A 175 -1.64 2.99 -7.80
C LEU A 175 -2.12 1.78 -8.62
N GLY A 176 -1.51 0.61 -8.46
CA GLY A 176 -2.01 -0.63 -9.06
C GLY A 176 -3.45 -0.93 -8.67
N PHE A 177 -3.80 -0.80 -7.39
CA PHE A 177 -5.18 -1.02 -6.91
C PHE A 177 -6.15 0.08 -7.36
N ALA A 178 -5.71 1.32 -7.46
CA ALA A 178 -6.53 2.40 -8.02
C ALA A 178 -6.83 2.16 -9.51
N LEU A 179 -5.84 1.71 -10.26
CA LEU A 179 -6.02 1.34 -11.68
C LEU A 179 -6.93 0.12 -11.84
N LEU A 180 -6.86 -0.84 -10.91
CA LEU A 180 -7.79 -1.98 -10.88
C LEU A 180 -9.23 -1.48 -10.70
N GLY A 181 -9.50 -0.63 -9.71
CA GLY A 181 -10.82 -0.01 -9.48
C GLY A 181 -11.30 0.78 -10.71
N LEU A 182 -10.43 1.59 -11.31
CA LEU A 182 -10.72 2.32 -12.54
C LEU A 182 -11.06 1.39 -13.70
N SER A 183 -10.31 0.29 -13.90
CA SER A 183 -10.53 -0.64 -15.00
C SER A 183 -11.92 -1.26 -14.97
N PHE A 184 -12.34 -1.75 -13.80
CA PHE A 184 -13.65 -2.37 -13.65
C PHE A 184 -14.80 -1.35 -13.74
N SER A 185 -14.62 -0.14 -13.22
CA SER A 185 -15.61 0.94 -13.37
C SER A 185 -15.79 1.41 -14.81
N LEU A 186 -14.80 1.22 -15.69
CA LEU A 186 -14.91 1.52 -17.11
C LEU A 186 -15.65 0.41 -17.91
N VAL A 187 -15.63 -0.84 -17.44
CA VAL A 187 -16.21 -1.99 -18.16
C VAL A 187 -17.60 -2.34 -17.63
N GLU A 188 -17.74 -2.41 -16.31
CA GLU A 188 -18.94 -2.90 -15.63
C GLU A 188 -20.01 -1.81 -15.56
N GLU A 189 -21.24 -2.13 -15.98
CA GLU A 189 -22.36 -1.19 -15.97
C GLU A 189 -23.01 -1.04 -14.59
N ASN A 190 -23.00 -2.12 -13.82
CA ASN A 190 -23.54 -2.13 -12.48
C ASN A 190 -22.53 -1.52 -11.49
N ASP A 191 -22.88 -0.39 -10.88
CA ASP A 191 -22.06 0.35 -9.91
C ASP A 191 -21.56 -0.54 -8.77
N ALA A 192 -22.44 -1.38 -8.22
CA ALA A 192 -22.07 -2.27 -7.12
C ALA A 192 -21.08 -3.36 -7.56
N MET A 193 -21.24 -3.93 -8.75
CA MET A 193 -20.33 -4.93 -9.28
C MET A 193 -18.99 -4.35 -9.69
N ALA A 194 -19.00 -3.13 -10.23
CA ALA A 194 -17.78 -2.38 -10.57
C ALA A 194 -16.87 -2.15 -9.36
N LEU A 195 -17.42 -2.02 -8.15
CA LEU A 195 -16.66 -1.93 -6.91
C LEU A 195 -16.36 -3.31 -6.31
N LEU A 196 -17.35 -4.22 -6.31
CA LEU A 196 -17.23 -5.50 -5.63
C LEU A 196 -16.14 -6.40 -6.23
N ILE A 197 -16.02 -6.44 -7.56
CA ILE A 197 -15.02 -7.29 -8.24
C ILE A 197 -13.58 -6.89 -7.84
N PRO A 198 -13.15 -5.60 -7.92
CA PRO A 198 -11.84 -5.19 -7.43
C PRO A 198 -11.60 -5.49 -5.95
N VAL A 199 -12.64 -5.36 -5.11
CA VAL A 199 -12.55 -5.69 -3.68
C VAL A 199 -12.34 -7.19 -3.47
N ILE A 200 -13.03 -8.07 -4.21
CA ILE A 200 -12.82 -9.52 -4.15
C ILE A 200 -11.40 -9.88 -4.59
N ILE A 201 -10.91 -9.29 -5.68
CA ILE A 201 -9.53 -9.48 -6.13
C ILE A 201 -8.55 -9.03 -5.05
N TRP A 202 -8.77 -7.86 -4.45
CA TRP A 202 -7.94 -7.36 -3.36
C TRP A 202 -7.96 -8.29 -2.14
N LEU A 203 -9.13 -8.78 -1.70
CA LEU A 203 -9.23 -9.76 -0.61
C LEU A 203 -8.40 -11.02 -0.92
N SER A 204 -8.47 -11.49 -2.15
CA SER A 204 -7.69 -12.65 -2.58
C SER A 204 -6.20 -12.39 -2.52
N LEU A 205 -5.73 -11.24 -3.01
CA LEU A 205 -4.32 -10.86 -3.04
C LEU A 205 -3.78 -10.47 -1.65
N ALA A 206 -4.59 -9.84 -0.81
CA ALA A 206 -4.14 -9.31 0.49
C ALA A 206 -4.26 -10.32 1.64
N PHE A 207 -5.18 -11.30 1.54
CA PHE A 207 -5.43 -12.26 2.62
C PHE A 207 -5.28 -13.72 2.16
N VAL A 208 -5.97 -14.12 1.08
CA VAL A 208 -6.00 -15.54 0.69
C VAL A 208 -4.61 -16.01 0.25
N LEU A 209 -3.95 -15.29 -0.65
CA LEU A 209 -2.59 -15.67 -1.09
C LEU A 209 -1.56 -15.64 0.05
N PRO A 210 -1.47 -14.57 0.88
CA PRO A 210 -0.59 -14.58 2.03
C PRO A 210 -0.83 -15.72 3.02
N GLU A 211 -2.06 -16.16 3.22
CA GLU A 211 -2.36 -17.28 4.11
C GLU A 211 -1.72 -18.58 3.62
N PHE A 212 -1.75 -18.84 2.32
CA PHE A 212 -1.06 -20.01 1.75
C PHE A 212 0.46 -19.91 1.82
N THR A 213 1.03 -18.71 1.64
CA THR A 213 2.47 -18.49 1.69
C THR A 213 2.99 -18.39 3.13
N SER A 214 2.15 -18.00 4.07
CA SER A 214 2.44 -17.89 5.51
C SER A 214 2.11 -19.17 6.27
N ALA A 215 1.63 -20.22 5.62
CA ALA A 215 1.33 -21.48 6.28
C ALA A 215 2.52 -22.06 7.08
N LEU A 216 3.75 -21.74 6.65
CA LEU A 216 4.98 -22.05 7.37
C LEU A 216 5.27 -21.06 8.52
N TYR A 217 4.65 -19.87 8.48
CA TYR A 217 4.86 -18.77 9.40
C TYR A 217 3.52 -18.10 9.75
N PRO A 218 2.64 -18.74 10.55
CA PRO A 218 1.27 -18.27 10.77
C PRO A 218 1.16 -16.85 11.32
N THR A 219 2.19 -16.39 12.04
CA THR A 219 2.27 -15.02 12.58
C THR A 219 2.76 -14.01 11.55
N GLY A 220 3.38 -14.44 10.47
CA GLY A 220 3.97 -13.58 9.44
C GLY A 220 2.94 -13.00 8.48
N SER A 221 1.77 -13.63 8.30
CA SER A 221 0.72 -13.14 7.40
C SER A 221 0.14 -11.82 7.84
N LEU A 222 -0.09 -11.66 9.14
CA LEU A 222 -0.68 -10.46 9.75
C LEU A 222 0.36 -9.50 10.31
N ASN A 223 1.50 -10.00 10.77
CA ASN A 223 2.53 -9.19 11.37
C ASN A 223 3.94 -9.59 10.88
N PRO A 224 4.44 -8.99 9.79
CA PRO A 224 5.74 -9.32 9.21
C PRO A 224 6.92 -8.98 10.14
N THR A 225 6.66 -8.36 11.28
CA THR A 225 7.67 -7.86 12.22
C THR A 225 7.91 -8.78 13.42
N THR A 226 7.15 -9.86 13.54
CA THR A 226 7.41 -10.87 14.57
C THR A 226 8.44 -11.86 14.07
N SER A 227 9.36 -12.26 14.98
CA SER A 227 10.33 -13.32 14.71
C SER A 227 9.59 -14.57 14.23
N GLN A 228 9.81 -14.94 12.98
CA GLN A 228 9.15 -16.07 12.36
C GLN A 228 9.77 -17.36 12.91
N MET A 229 9.08 -18.03 13.84
CA MET A 229 9.42 -19.40 14.16
C MET A 229 8.85 -20.28 13.06
N ALA A 230 9.73 -20.86 12.25
CA ALA A 230 9.36 -21.85 11.26
C ALA A 230 8.75 -23.06 11.98
N ILE A 231 7.46 -23.31 11.75
CA ILE A 231 6.84 -24.57 12.16
C ILE A 231 7.15 -25.55 11.05
N SER A 232 7.85 -26.63 11.37
CA SER A 232 8.10 -27.73 10.44
C SER A 232 6.76 -28.32 9.97
N GLN A 233 6.28 -27.86 8.82
CA GLN A 233 5.08 -28.39 8.17
C GLN A 233 5.52 -29.34 7.05
N GLY A 234 4.65 -30.28 6.69
CA GLY A 234 4.96 -31.30 5.69
C GLY A 234 5.38 -30.70 4.34
N THR A 235 6.20 -31.41 3.62
CA THR A 235 6.80 -31.05 2.31
C THR A 235 5.79 -30.56 1.26
N ILE A 236 4.53 -30.99 1.32
CA ILE A 236 3.46 -30.59 0.38
C ILE A 236 3.07 -29.13 0.59
N LEU A 237 2.85 -28.70 1.84
CA LEU A 237 2.49 -27.30 2.16
C LEU A 237 3.63 -26.34 1.80
N GLN A 238 4.86 -26.78 1.99
CA GLN A 238 6.03 -25.98 1.59
C GLN A 238 6.10 -25.81 0.08
N ALA A 239 5.87 -26.87 -0.69
CA ALA A 239 5.85 -26.79 -2.16
C ALA A 239 4.72 -25.86 -2.67
N ILE A 240 3.54 -25.89 -2.04
CA ILE A 240 2.44 -24.98 -2.36
C ILE A 240 2.83 -23.53 -2.02
N SER A 241 3.38 -23.28 -0.84
CA SER A 241 3.85 -21.96 -0.42
C SER A 241 4.86 -21.40 -1.40
N ASP A 242 5.88 -22.17 -1.79
CA ASP A 242 6.92 -21.73 -2.73
C ASP A 242 6.36 -21.45 -4.14
N ALA A 243 5.35 -22.20 -4.58
CA ALA A 243 4.69 -22.01 -5.86
C ALA A 243 3.79 -20.76 -5.88
N VAL A 244 3.15 -20.41 -4.75
CA VAL A 244 2.20 -19.29 -4.63
C VAL A 244 2.89 -17.97 -4.28
N LYS A 245 4.00 -18.02 -3.55
CA LYS A 245 4.75 -16.83 -3.08
C LYS A 245 5.03 -15.80 -4.18
N PRO A 246 5.48 -16.17 -5.41
CA PRO A 246 5.74 -15.19 -6.47
C PRO A 246 4.52 -14.37 -6.91
N PHE A 247 3.30 -14.87 -6.66
CA PHE A 247 2.06 -14.19 -7.01
C PHE A 247 1.48 -13.33 -5.88
N SER A 248 2.05 -13.41 -4.68
CA SER A 248 1.58 -12.66 -3.51
C SER A 248 2.18 -11.25 -3.47
N ILE A 249 1.55 -10.33 -4.21
CA ILE A 249 1.99 -8.94 -4.29
C ILE A 249 2.04 -8.26 -2.90
N ALA A 250 1.11 -8.64 -2.02
CA ALA A 250 1.09 -8.12 -0.65
C ALA A 250 2.32 -8.57 0.16
N GLU A 251 2.82 -9.79 -0.04
CA GLU A 251 4.05 -10.25 0.63
C GLU A 251 5.29 -9.55 0.10
N HIS A 252 5.43 -9.42 -1.22
CA HIS A 252 6.52 -8.65 -1.82
C HIS A 252 6.54 -7.20 -1.31
N TYR A 253 5.35 -6.58 -1.19
CA TYR A 253 5.24 -5.24 -0.62
C TYR A 253 5.65 -5.21 0.86
N LYS A 254 5.15 -6.14 1.69
CA LYS A 254 5.47 -6.23 3.12
C LYS A 254 6.96 -6.46 3.37
N GLU A 255 7.58 -7.34 2.61
CA GLU A 255 9.00 -7.65 2.73
C GLU A 255 9.86 -6.43 2.41
N MET A 256 9.65 -5.79 1.27
CA MET A 256 10.35 -4.53 0.91
C MET A 256 10.12 -3.43 1.95
N GLY A 257 8.88 -3.26 2.40
CA GLY A 257 8.51 -2.26 3.41
C GLY A 257 9.23 -2.50 4.74
N SER A 258 9.39 -3.76 5.16
CA SER A 258 10.09 -4.11 6.40
C SER A 258 11.58 -3.76 6.36
N TYR A 259 12.24 -3.90 5.21
CA TYR A 259 13.62 -3.46 5.02
C TYR A 259 13.74 -1.94 5.00
N LEU A 260 12.85 -1.24 4.30
CA LEU A 260 12.86 0.23 4.23
C LEU A 260 12.58 0.90 5.58
N LEU A 261 11.74 0.30 6.41
CA LEU A 261 11.49 0.76 7.79
C LEU A 261 12.49 0.19 8.81
N GLU A 262 13.54 -0.51 8.34
CA GLU A 262 14.59 -1.09 9.17
C GLU A 262 14.05 -1.96 10.33
N VAL A 263 12.90 -2.59 10.10
CA VAL A 263 12.24 -3.43 11.10
C VAL A 263 13.09 -4.65 11.44
N GLN A 264 13.94 -5.08 10.50
CA GLN A 264 14.84 -6.23 10.68
C GLN A 264 16.20 -5.86 11.28
N GLY A 265 16.38 -4.62 11.74
CA GLY A 265 17.60 -4.17 12.43
C GLY A 265 18.83 -4.03 11.53
N SER A 266 18.66 -4.09 10.21
CA SER A 266 19.76 -3.96 9.24
C SER A 266 19.98 -2.49 8.90
N LYS A 267 21.16 -1.96 9.23
CA LYS A 267 21.61 -0.61 8.82
C LYS A 267 22.16 -0.64 7.39
N LEU A 268 21.35 -1.10 6.44
CA LEU A 268 21.74 -1.16 5.03
C LEU A 268 21.57 0.22 4.37
N SER A 269 22.44 0.52 3.43
CA SER A 269 22.26 1.68 2.55
C SER A 269 21.10 1.46 1.60
N LEU A 270 20.49 2.54 1.09
CA LEU A 270 19.40 2.46 0.12
C LEU A 270 19.77 1.61 -1.11
N GLY A 271 21.01 1.73 -1.60
CA GLY A 271 21.48 0.94 -2.75
C GLY A 271 21.52 -0.56 -2.46
N GLU A 272 21.98 -0.94 -1.28
CA GLU A 272 22.00 -2.35 -0.84
C GLU A 272 20.59 -2.90 -0.69
N ILE A 273 19.66 -2.13 -0.10
CA ILE A 273 18.26 -2.54 0.03
C ILE A 273 17.64 -2.75 -1.36
N LEU A 274 17.81 -1.81 -2.28
CA LEU A 274 17.27 -1.91 -3.65
C LEU A 274 17.83 -3.11 -4.40
N HIS A 275 19.12 -3.40 -4.25
CA HIS A 275 19.74 -4.57 -4.86
C HIS A 275 19.23 -5.88 -4.25
N LEU A 276 19.19 -5.96 -2.91
CA LEU A 276 18.73 -7.15 -2.18
C LEU A 276 17.25 -7.43 -2.45
N GLN A 277 16.44 -6.37 -2.56
CA GLN A 277 14.98 -6.43 -2.72
C GLN A 277 14.52 -6.20 -4.18
N ALA A 278 15.43 -6.37 -5.15
CA ALA A 278 15.12 -6.14 -6.57
C ALA A 278 13.95 -6.98 -7.08
N LEU A 279 13.80 -8.23 -6.61
CA LEU A 279 12.69 -9.11 -6.96
C LEU A 279 11.36 -8.56 -6.44
N ASN A 280 11.33 -8.09 -5.21
CA ASN A 280 10.13 -7.53 -4.58
C ASN A 280 9.71 -6.21 -5.26
N LEU A 281 10.68 -5.38 -5.61
CA LEU A 281 10.44 -4.18 -6.41
C LEU A 281 9.88 -4.54 -7.79
N ALA A 282 10.50 -5.50 -8.48
CA ALA A 282 10.05 -5.97 -9.80
C ALA A 282 8.62 -6.53 -9.76
N ALA A 283 8.25 -7.26 -8.70
CA ALA A 283 6.89 -7.78 -8.52
C ALA A 283 5.85 -6.64 -8.41
N VAL A 284 6.10 -5.62 -7.59
CA VAL A 284 5.19 -4.49 -7.45
C VAL A 284 5.11 -3.64 -8.72
N VAL A 285 6.22 -3.44 -9.43
CA VAL A 285 6.23 -2.75 -10.72
C VAL A 285 5.46 -3.56 -11.78
N SER A 286 5.63 -4.89 -11.80
CA SER A 286 4.89 -5.77 -12.71
C SER A 286 3.38 -5.72 -12.44
N TRP A 287 2.98 -5.70 -11.16
CA TRP A 287 1.60 -5.50 -10.76
C TRP A 287 1.03 -4.20 -11.31
N LEU A 288 1.74 -3.09 -11.13
CA LEU A 288 1.33 -1.78 -11.66
C LEU A 288 1.18 -1.81 -13.18
N LEU A 289 2.12 -2.45 -13.89
CA LEU A 289 2.06 -2.56 -15.35
C LEU A 289 0.87 -3.42 -15.81
N ILE A 290 0.58 -4.52 -15.15
CA ILE A 290 -0.59 -5.37 -15.43
C ILE A 290 -1.88 -4.56 -15.28
N CYS A 291 -2.02 -3.82 -14.18
CA CYS A 291 -3.20 -2.97 -13.94
C CYS A 291 -3.30 -1.83 -14.97
N LEU A 292 -2.17 -1.24 -15.35
CA LEU A 292 -2.10 -0.21 -16.40
C LEU A 292 -2.57 -0.76 -17.75
N LEU A 293 -2.08 -1.92 -18.16
CA LEU A 293 -2.52 -2.60 -19.39
C LEU A 293 -4.01 -2.96 -19.30
N GLY A 294 -4.50 -3.37 -18.13
CA GLY A 294 -5.92 -3.61 -17.86
C GLY A 294 -6.77 -2.36 -18.12
N CYS A 295 -6.33 -1.18 -17.67
CA CYS A 295 -7.01 0.09 -17.94
C CYS A 295 -7.08 0.42 -19.44
N PHE A 296 -5.98 0.22 -20.17
CA PHE A 296 -5.99 0.44 -21.61
C PHE A 296 -6.92 -0.55 -22.36
N ALA A 297 -6.95 -1.80 -21.92
CA ALA A 297 -7.87 -2.80 -22.47
C ALA A 297 -9.34 -2.48 -22.15
N ALA A 298 -9.62 -2.05 -20.92
CA ALA A 298 -10.93 -1.60 -20.48
C ALA A 298 -11.43 -0.41 -21.32
N MET A 299 -10.56 0.57 -21.57
CA MET A 299 -10.90 1.74 -22.38
C MET A 299 -11.22 1.40 -23.85
N ARG A 300 -10.61 0.35 -24.41
CA ARG A 300 -10.98 -0.14 -25.74
C ARG A 300 -12.40 -0.70 -25.78
N ARG A 301 -12.81 -1.44 -24.74
CA ARG A 301 -14.16 -2.04 -24.63
C ARG A 301 -15.24 -1.00 -24.34
N PHE A 302 -14.88 0.08 -23.65
CA PHE A 302 -15.79 1.17 -23.31
C PHE A 302 -16.49 1.79 -24.53
N ASP A 303 -15.91 1.73 -25.72
CA ASP A 303 -16.45 2.27 -26.97
C ASP A 303 -17.50 1.39 -27.63
N THR A 304 -17.35 0.07 -27.50
CA THR A 304 -18.28 -0.88 -28.12
C THR A 304 -19.62 -0.90 -27.38
N ALA A 305 -19.62 -0.78 -26.05
CA ALA A 305 -20.84 -0.72 -25.25
C ALA A 305 -21.63 0.59 -25.44
N SER A 306 -20.96 1.70 -25.81
CA SER A 306 -21.63 2.97 -26.10
C SER A 306 -22.24 3.03 -27.51
N GLY A 307 -21.80 2.15 -28.43
CA GLY A 307 -22.31 2.03 -29.80
C GLY A 307 -23.62 1.25 -29.91
N ASP A 308 -23.82 0.25 -29.05
CA ASP A 308 -25.01 -0.61 -29.09
C ASP A 308 -26.29 0.05 -28.53
N LEU A 309 -26.20 1.26 -27.98
CA LEU A 309 -27.36 2.07 -27.57
C LEU A 309 -28.03 2.82 -28.75
N HIS A 310 -27.60 2.56 -29.99
CA HIS A 310 -28.13 3.15 -31.22
C HIS A 310 -28.64 2.11 -32.23
N ALA A 311 -28.83 0.84 -31.86
CA ALA A 311 -29.50 -0.18 -32.67
C ALA A 311 -30.95 -0.38 -32.25
#